data_954d503b5fa57643ba001744b03fadeb
#
_entry.id   954d503b5fa57643ba001744b03fadeb
#
_cell.length_a   1.000
_cell.length_b   1.000
_cell.length_c   1.000
_cell.angle_alpha   90.00
_cell.angle_beta   90.00
_cell.angle_gamma   90.00
#
_symmetry.space_group_name_H-M   'P 1'
#
loop_
_entity.id
_entity.type
_entity.pdbx_description
1 polymer ?
#
loop_
_entity_poly.entity_id
_entity_poly.type
_entity_poly.pdbx_seq_one_letter_code
_entity_poly.pdbx_strand_id
1 'polypeptide(L)'
;MKSQIWLLDPRPNLPQIVKMVEHGFELSEQSNSPVMLELRIRACHVHGRFNCSDNRQPLFSRNRVLENPDFDYSKICLPPSTYLQEKQKIEERLPKAVEFIRRHQLNEVFEGNQKQIGIILQGGMYNAVMRSLQRLGLADSFGNTEIPLFVLNVTYPLIQDEFTEFCRGKDQVLMVEELSLIHI
;
A
#
# COMPACT_ATOMS: atom_id res chain seq x y z
N MET A 1 -7.72 3.75 -11.24
CA MET A 1 -6.65 2.81 -11.65
C MET A 1 -7.23 1.75 -12.58
N LYS A 2 -6.72 1.65 -13.81
CA LYS A 2 -7.33 0.76 -14.82
C LYS A 2 -7.27 -0.73 -14.48
N SER A 3 -6.21 -1.18 -13.81
CA SER A 3 -6.04 -2.60 -13.46
C SER A 3 -6.91 -3.07 -12.31
N GLN A 4 -7.36 -2.16 -11.44
CA GLN A 4 -8.19 -2.46 -10.26
C GLN A 4 -7.57 -3.51 -9.29
N ILE A 5 -6.26 -3.67 -9.33
CA ILE A 5 -5.48 -4.54 -8.45
C ILE A 5 -5.05 -3.71 -7.23
N TRP A 6 -5.05 -4.30 -6.03
CA TRP A 6 -4.54 -3.60 -4.85
C TRP A 6 -3.06 -3.29 -5.04
N LEU A 7 -2.65 -2.06 -4.75
CA LEU A 7 -1.29 -1.61 -4.98
C LEU A 7 -0.63 -1.20 -3.67
N LEU A 8 0.42 -1.92 -3.33
CA LEU A 8 1.31 -1.63 -2.22
C LEU A 8 2.58 -0.98 -2.76
N ASP A 9 2.97 0.15 -2.19
CA ASP A 9 4.20 0.90 -2.50
C ASP A 9 4.93 1.21 -1.18
N PRO A 10 5.60 0.20 -0.59
CA PRO A 10 6.17 0.33 0.75
C PRO A 10 7.31 1.33 0.78
N ARG A 11 7.41 2.05 1.89
CA ARG A 11 8.57 2.86 2.22
C ARG A 11 9.86 2.04 2.08
N PRO A 12 10.93 2.60 1.44
CA PRO A 12 12.18 1.88 1.15
C PRO A 12 13.00 1.60 2.43
N ASN A 13 12.50 0.70 3.23
CA ASN A 13 13.12 0.18 4.45
C ASN A 13 12.96 -1.34 4.44
N LEU A 14 14.04 -2.09 4.58
CA LEU A 14 14.04 -3.54 4.37
C LEU A 14 13.04 -4.29 5.27
N PRO A 15 12.97 -4.06 6.60
CA PRO A 15 11.93 -4.64 7.44
C PRO A 15 10.51 -4.32 6.97
N GLN A 16 10.25 -3.09 6.53
CA GLN A 16 8.94 -2.66 6.04
C GLN A 16 8.56 -3.37 4.73
N ILE A 17 9.52 -3.48 3.81
CA ILE A 17 9.31 -4.22 2.55
C ILE A 17 8.95 -5.68 2.82
N VAL A 18 9.71 -6.36 3.68
CA VAL A 18 9.46 -7.77 4.03
C VAL A 18 8.09 -7.92 4.68
N LYS A 19 7.75 -7.06 5.63
CA LYS A 19 6.43 -7.06 6.27
C LYS A 19 5.31 -6.83 5.24
N MET A 20 5.50 -5.95 4.27
CA MET A 20 4.51 -5.70 3.21
C MET A 20 4.35 -6.87 2.26
N VAL A 21 5.38 -7.69 2.04
CA VAL A 21 5.23 -8.94 1.28
C VAL A 21 4.28 -9.89 2.01
N GLU A 22 4.47 -10.09 3.32
CA GLU A 22 3.58 -10.94 4.14
C GLU A 22 2.15 -10.41 4.12
N HIS A 23 1.94 -9.13 4.38
CA HIS A 23 0.62 -8.49 4.32
C HIS A 23 0.01 -8.51 2.92
N GLY A 24 0.82 -8.47 1.87
CA GLY A 24 0.34 -8.59 0.49
C GLY A 24 -0.35 -9.94 0.23
N PHE A 25 0.25 -11.03 0.70
CA PHE A 25 -0.37 -12.35 0.62
C PHE A 25 -1.64 -12.44 1.48
N GLU A 26 -1.59 -11.97 2.72
CA GLU A 26 -2.77 -11.97 3.61
C GLU A 26 -3.91 -11.12 3.06
N LEU A 27 -3.62 -9.92 2.52
CA LEU A 27 -4.59 -9.05 1.88
C LEU A 27 -5.22 -9.71 0.66
N SER A 28 -4.40 -10.38 -0.16
CA SER A 28 -4.90 -11.11 -1.34
C SER A 28 -5.89 -12.20 -0.95
N GLU A 29 -5.56 -13.02 0.04
CA GLU A 29 -6.42 -14.08 0.53
C GLU A 29 -7.72 -13.54 1.17
N GLN A 30 -7.63 -12.54 2.04
CA GLN A 30 -8.80 -12.00 2.74
C GLN A 30 -9.75 -11.23 1.82
N SER A 31 -9.21 -10.54 0.82
CA SER A 31 -10.03 -9.75 -0.13
C SER A 31 -10.38 -10.50 -1.41
N ASN A 32 -9.89 -11.73 -1.58
CA ASN A 32 -10.04 -12.52 -2.81
C ASN A 32 -9.72 -11.70 -4.07
N SER A 33 -8.57 -11.02 -4.06
CA SER A 33 -8.14 -10.14 -5.15
C SER A 33 -6.61 -10.13 -5.25
N PRO A 34 -6.07 -10.03 -6.46
CA PRO A 34 -4.62 -9.95 -6.62
C PRO A 34 -4.07 -8.66 -6.02
N VAL A 35 -2.83 -8.74 -5.53
CA VAL A 35 -2.09 -7.62 -4.96
C VAL A 35 -0.82 -7.41 -5.77
N MET A 36 -0.53 -6.17 -6.09
CA MET A 36 0.73 -5.76 -6.71
C MET A 36 1.59 -5.08 -5.66
N LEU A 37 2.83 -5.52 -5.52
CA LEU A 37 3.85 -4.84 -4.72
C LEU A 37 4.78 -4.10 -5.67
N GLU A 38 4.75 -2.77 -5.60
CA GLU A 38 5.66 -1.91 -6.35
C GLU A 38 6.95 -1.71 -5.55
N LEU A 39 8.07 -2.07 -6.14
CA LEU A 39 9.39 -1.76 -5.61
C LEU A 39 10.13 -0.89 -6.62
N ARG A 40 10.31 0.37 -6.28
CA ARG A 40 11.04 1.31 -7.12
C ARG A 40 12.51 0.91 -7.20
N ILE A 41 13.18 1.25 -8.29
CA ILE A 41 14.59 0.89 -8.51
C ILE A 41 15.46 1.22 -7.30
N ARG A 42 15.25 2.38 -6.67
CA ARG A 42 16.00 2.78 -5.47
C ARG A 42 15.74 1.87 -4.27
N ALA A 43 14.54 1.33 -4.13
CA ALA A 43 14.21 0.37 -3.08
C ALA A 43 14.92 -0.98 -3.30
N CYS A 44 15.14 -1.38 -4.55
CA CYS A 44 15.86 -2.60 -4.88
C CYS A 44 17.36 -2.56 -4.50
N HIS A 45 17.91 -1.37 -4.24
CA HIS A 45 19.30 -1.18 -3.79
C HIS A 45 19.43 -1.04 -2.28
N VAL A 46 18.34 -1.18 -1.51
CA VAL A 46 18.40 -1.10 -0.05
C VAL A 46 19.06 -2.36 0.51
N HIS A 47 20.06 -2.14 1.35
CA HIS A 47 20.74 -3.19 2.09
C HIS A 47 20.47 -3.04 3.58
N GLY A 48 20.35 -4.16 4.30
CA GLY A 48 20.08 -4.12 5.73
C GLY A 48 19.95 -5.50 6.34
N ARG A 49 19.48 -5.51 7.58
CA ARG A 49 19.14 -6.73 8.34
C ARG A 49 17.69 -6.64 8.76
N PHE A 50 17.02 -7.77 8.81
CA PHE A 50 15.68 -7.90 9.35
C PHE A 50 15.56 -9.22 10.11
N ASN A 51 14.63 -9.30 11.04
CA ASN A 51 14.32 -10.52 11.74
C ASN A 51 13.39 -11.36 10.85
N CYS A 52 13.78 -12.60 10.58
CA CYS A 52 12.94 -13.55 9.88
C CYS A 52 12.00 -14.23 10.87
N SER A 53 10.76 -14.45 10.43
CA SER A 53 9.85 -15.39 11.08
C SER A 53 10.07 -16.79 10.51
N ASP A 54 9.67 -17.82 11.26
CA ASP A 54 9.67 -19.18 10.74
C ASP A 54 8.68 -19.31 9.58
N ASN A 55 9.03 -20.10 8.58
CA ASN A 55 8.18 -20.35 7.43
C ASN A 55 6.87 -21.03 7.89
N ARG A 56 5.76 -20.47 7.47
CA ARG A 56 4.45 -21.13 7.62
C ARG A 56 4.25 -22.12 6.49
N GLN A 57 3.73 -23.29 6.81
CA GLN A 57 3.32 -24.23 5.76
C GLN A 57 2.15 -23.66 4.99
N PRO A 58 2.17 -23.71 3.65
CA PRO A 58 1.03 -23.27 2.84
C PRO A 58 -0.18 -24.17 3.10
N LEU A 59 -1.37 -23.57 3.16
CA LEU A 59 -2.64 -24.29 3.32
C LEU A 59 -2.97 -25.15 2.09
N PHE A 60 -2.40 -24.82 0.93
CA PHE A 60 -2.65 -25.50 -0.33
C PHE A 60 -1.38 -26.19 -0.85
N SER A 61 -1.55 -27.42 -1.29
CA SER A 61 -0.51 -28.14 -2.02
C SER A 61 -0.63 -27.82 -3.52
N ARG A 62 0.51 -27.52 -4.15
CA ARG A 62 0.58 -27.34 -5.60
C ARG A 62 0.03 -28.56 -6.36
N ASN A 63 0.23 -29.75 -5.85
CA ASN A 63 -0.26 -30.98 -6.46
C ASN A 63 -1.80 -31.04 -6.48
N ARG A 64 -2.46 -30.60 -5.43
CA ARG A 64 -3.94 -30.59 -5.39
C ARG A 64 -4.55 -29.69 -6.46
N VAL A 65 -3.95 -28.54 -6.73
CA VAL A 65 -4.43 -27.60 -7.75
C VAL A 65 -4.26 -28.18 -9.16
N LEU A 66 -3.21 -28.95 -9.40
CA LEU A 66 -2.94 -29.56 -10.71
C LEU A 66 -3.73 -30.85 -10.96
N GLU A 67 -4.00 -31.62 -9.92
CA GLU A 67 -4.74 -32.89 -10.03
C GLU A 67 -6.24 -32.71 -10.27
N ASN A 68 -6.84 -31.69 -9.67
CA ASN A 68 -8.27 -31.41 -9.77
C ASN A 68 -8.51 -29.91 -10.01
N PRO A 69 -8.28 -29.41 -11.22
CA PRO A 69 -8.59 -28.02 -11.55
C PRO A 69 -10.09 -27.80 -11.52
N ASP A 70 -10.53 -26.92 -10.64
CA ASP A 70 -11.93 -26.49 -10.56
C ASP A 70 -12.14 -25.30 -11.47
N PHE A 71 -12.86 -25.50 -12.58
CA PHE A 71 -13.19 -24.46 -13.52
C PHE A 71 -14.60 -23.91 -13.25
N ASP A 72 -14.65 -22.69 -12.75
CA ASP A 72 -15.89 -21.96 -12.58
C ASP A 72 -16.21 -21.13 -13.83
N TYR A 73 -17.02 -21.69 -14.71
CA TYR A 73 -17.44 -21.03 -15.94
C TYR A 73 -18.27 -19.76 -15.71
N SER A 74 -18.81 -19.54 -14.51
CA SER A 74 -19.51 -18.30 -14.17
C SER A 74 -18.57 -17.12 -14.06
N LYS A 75 -17.26 -17.36 -13.92
CA LYS A 75 -16.20 -16.35 -13.76
C LYS A 75 -15.43 -16.07 -15.06
N ILE A 76 -15.95 -16.45 -16.20
CA ILE A 76 -15.33 -16.11 -17.50
C ILE A 76 -15.41 -14.59 -17.78
N CYS A 77 -14.46 -14.06 -18.56
CA CYS A 77 -14.41 -12.63 -18.89
C CYS A 77 -15.39 -12.24 -20.02
N LEU A 78 -16.64 -12.68 -19.92
CA LEU A 78 -17.72 -12.38 -20.85
C LEU A 78 -18.97 -11.90 -20.11
N PRO A 79 -19.81 -11.02 -20.70
CA PRO A 79 -21.10 -10.65 -20.10
C PRO A 79 -22.01 -11.86 -19.94
N PRO A 80 -22.77 -11.98 -18.84
CA PRO A 80 -22.94 -11.00 -17.76
C PRO A 80 -21.90 -11.11 -16.63
N SER A 81 -20.96 -12.09 -16.70
CA SER A 81 -20.03 -12.39 -15.61
C SER A 81 -19.09 -11.21 -15.29
N THR A 82 -18.67 -10.44 -16.29
CA THR A 82 -17.84 -9.25 -16.08
C THR A 82 -18.54 -8.20 -15.20
N TYR A 83 -19.83 -7.97 -15.41
CA TYR A 83 -20.62 -7.07 -14.57
C TYR A 83 -20.76 -7.60 -13.14
N LEU A 84 -21.04 -8.90 -12.98
CA LEU A 84 -21.16 -9.53 -11.67
C LEU A 84 -19.86 -9.49 -10.89
N GLN A 85 -18.73 -9.70 -11.55
CA GLN A 85 -17.41 -9.60 -10.92
C GLN A 85 -17.09 -8.17 -10.46
N GLU A 86 -17.43 -7.15 -11.27
CA GLU A 86 -17.24 -5.75 -10.89
C GLU A 86 -18.14 -5.37 -9.70
N LYS A 87 -19.40 -5.79 -9.72
CA LYS A 87 -20.31 -5.60 -8.61
C LYS A 87 -19.78 -6.24 -7.32
N GLN A 88 -19.37 -7.50 -7.38
CA GLN A 88 -18.79 -8.21 -6.25
C GLN A 88 -17.51 -7.56 -5.74
N LYS A 89 -16.71 -6.99 -6.63
CA LYS A 89 -15.51 -6.24 -6.23
C LYS A 89 -15.87 -5.03 -5.37
N ILE A 90 -16.85 -4.24 -5.79
CA ILE A 90 -17.26 -3.03 -5.08
C ILE A 90 -17.95 -3.38 -3.76
N GLU A 91 -18.85 -4.36 -3.77
CA GLU A 91 -19.70 -4.66 -2.62
C GLU A 91 -19.02 -5.54 -1.56
N GLU A 92 -18.07 -6.38 -1.95
CA GLU A 92 -17.46 -7.36 -1.03
C GLU A 92 -15.95 -7.20 -0.90
N ARG A 93 -15.21 -7.21 -2.03
CA ARG A 93 -13.75 -7.31 -2.02
C ARG A 93 -13.08 -6.01 -1.58
N LEU A 94 -13.55 -4.88 -2.07
CA LEU A 94 -13.04 -3.57 -1.71
C LEU A 94 -13.25 -3.23 -0.21
N PRO A 95 -14.45 -3.43 0.37
CA PRO A 95 -14.63 -3.25 1.81
C PRO A 95 -13.71 -4.12 2.67
N LYS A 96 -13.52 -5.39 2.29
CA LYS A 96 -12.60 -6.29 3.00
C LYS A 96 -11.15 -5.81 2.92
N ALA A 97 -10.73 -5.31 1.75
CA ALA A 97 -9.40 -4.76 1.59
C ALA A 97 -9.20 -3.49 2.44
N VAL A 98 -10.15 -2.57 2.44
CA VAL A 98 -10.13 -1.35 3.26
C VAL A 98 -10.06 -1.70 4.75
N GLU A 99 -10.86 -2.65 5.21
CA GLU A 99 -10.85 -3.11 6.59
C GLU A 99 -9.50 -3.72 6.98
N PHE A 100 -8.92 -4.57 6.11
CA PHE A 100 -7.61 -5.16 6.34
C PHE A 100 -6.53 -4.09 6.47
N ILE A 101 -6.45 -3.16 5.52
CA ILE A 101 -5.45 -2.09 5.49
C ILE A 101 -5.53 -1.26 6.77
N ARG A 102 -6.75 -0.89 7.19
CA ARG A 102 -7.00 -0.11 8.41
C ARG A 102 -6.60 -0.89 9.67
N ARG A 103 -7.03 -2.16 9.78
CA ARG A 103 -6.75 -3.01 10.94
C ARG A 103 -5.26 -3.24 11.15
N HIS A 104 -4.51 -3.40 10.07
CA HIS A 104 -3.06 -3.64 10.12
C HIS A 104 -2.23 -2.36 10.07
N GLN A 105 -2.88 -1.18 9.97
CA GLN A 105 -2.22 0.12 9.92
C GLN A 105 -1.09 0.14 8.88
N LEU A 106 -1.40 -0.24 7.65
CA LEU A 106 -0.38 -0.39 6.62
C LEU A 106 0.23 0.95 6.18
N ASN A 107 -0.55 2.04 6.24
CA ASN A 107 -0.04 3.40 6.04
C ASN A 107 0.59 3.93 7.32
N GLU A 108 1.52 4.86 7.20
CA GLU A 108 2.28 5.38 8.34
C GLU A 108 2.08 6.89 8.48
N VAL A 109 1.92 7.36 9.71
CA VAL A 109 1.91 8.79 10.03
C VAL A 109 3.15 9.10 10.86
N PHE A 110 3.92 10.10 10.43
CA PHE A 110 5.04 10.65 11.17
C PHE A 110 4.65 12.03 11.69
N GLU A 111 4.74 12.20 12.99
CA GLU A 111 4.40 13.48 13.63
C GLU A 111 5.44 14.56 13.32
N GLY A 112 5.00 15.82 13.42
CA GLY A 112 5.84 17.00 13.27
C GLY A 112 5.33 18.15 14.12
N ASN A 113 6.19 19.14 14.34
CA ASN A 113 5.86 20.30 15.20
C ASN A 113 4.97 21.31 14.48
N GLN A 114 5.11 21.46 13.14
CA GLN A 114 4.35 22.40 12.30
C GLN A 114 3.02 21.77 11.86
N LYS A 115 2.06 21.71 12.78
CA LYS A 115 0.78 20.99 12.56
C LYS A 115 -0.14 21.60 11.50
N GLN A 116 0.07 22.86 11.13
CA GLN A 116 -0.73 23.57 10.12
C GLN A 116 -0.42 23.13 8.70
N ILE A 117 0.73 22.50 8.50
CA ILE A 117 1.16 22.00 7.18
C ILE A 117 1.27 20.48 7.26
N GLY A 118 1.02 19.80 6.15
CA GLY A 118 1.21 18.37 6.05
C GLY A 118 1.76 17.96 4.70
N ILE A 119 2.45 16.84 4.66
CA ILE A 119 2.90 16.23 3.42
C ILE A 119 2.32 14.82 3.33
N ILE A 120 1.60 14.55 2.23
CA ILE A 120 1.16 13.20 1.87
C ILE A 120 2.04 12.71 0.75
N LEU A 121 2.57 11.50 0.86
CA LEU A 121 3.50 10.96 -0.12
C LEU A 121 3.31 9.45 -0.31
N GLN A 122 3.64 8.96 -1.48
CA GLN A 122 3.73 7.53 -1.74
C GLN A 122 4.94 6.94 -0.99
N GLY A 123 4.80 5.70 -0.50
CA GLY A 123 5.83 5.05 0.29
C GLY A 123 7.20 5.05 -0.37
N GLY A 124 7.27 4.71 -1.65
CA GLY A 124 8.51 4.71 -2.42
C GLY A 124 9.21 6.07 -2.52
N MET A 125 8.50 7.17 -2.28
CA MET A 125 9.05 8.54 -2.30
C MET A 125 9.65 8.98 -0.96
N TYR A 126 9.46 8.22 0.11
CA TYR A 126 9.84 8.60 1.47
C TYR A 126 11.29 9.11 1.58
N ASN A 127 12.26 8.34 1.08
CA ASN A 127 13.67 8.71 1.20
C ASN A 127 14.02 10.00 0.43
N ALA A 128 13.35 10.26 -0.69
CA ALA A 128 13.56 11.48 -1.47
C ALA A 128 13.01 12.70 -0.73
N VAL A 129 11.80 12.59 -0.17
CA VAL A 129 11.17 13.65 0.63
C VAL A 129 11.98 13.94 1.88
N MET A 130 12.36 12.91 2.66
CA MET A 130 13.18 13.08 3.86
C MET A 130 14.52 13.75 3.55
N ARG A 131 15.20 13.36 2.48
CA ARG A 131 16.44 14.01 2.07
C ARG A 131 16.24 15.47 1.68
N SER A 132 15.12 15.81 1.07
CA SER A 132 14.78 17.20 0.75
C SER A 132 14.51 18.01 2.01
N LEU A 133 13.75 17.46 2.96
CA LEU A 133 13.50 18.09 4.25
C LEU A 133 14.78 18.29 5.06
N GLN A 134 15.69 17.31 5.06
CA GLN A 134 17.01 17.45 5.70
C GLN A 134 17.83 18.60 5.11
N ARG A 135 17.84 18.75 3.79
CA ARG A 135 18.54 19.87 3.12
C ARG A 135 17.94 21.23 3.45
N LEU A 136 16.66 21.29 3.75
CA LEU A 136 15.95 22.49 4.17
C LEU A 136 16.04 22.74 5.68
N GLY A 137 16.68 21.85 6.45
CA GLY A 137 16.76 21.93 7.90
C GLY A 137 15.43 21.60 8.61
N LEU A 138 14.51 20.93 7.92
CA LEU A 138 13.19 20.55 8.41
C LEU A 138 13.09 19.08 8.84
N ALA A 139 14.17 18.33 8.75
CA ALA A 139 14.28 16.96 9.25
C ALA A 139 15.71 16.66 9.69
N ASP A 140 15.86 15.72 10.62
CA ASP A 140 17.15 15.24 11.09
C ASP A 140 17.58 13.93 10.40
N SER A 141 18.77 13.44 10.72
CA SER A 141 19.32 12.18 10.19
C SER A 141 18.70 10.93 10.84
N PHE A 142 17.91 11.08 11.92
CA PHE A 142 17.25 10.00 12.62
C PHE A 142 15.82 9.75 12.14
N GLY A 143 15.32 10.59 11.22
CA GLY A 143 13.99 10.45 10.65
C GLY A 143 12.92 11.31 11.33
N ASN A 144 13.30 12.17 12.28
CA ASN A 144 12.38 13.14 12.83
C ASN A 144 12.17 14.29 11.84
N THR A 145 10.95 14.80 11.75
CA THR A 145 10.59 15.89 10.82
C THR A 145 9.81 16.98 11.55
N GLU A 146 10.01 18.24 11.12
CA GLU A 146 9.21 19.36 11.59
C GLU A 146 7.79 19.37 11.01
N ILE A 147 7.62 18.83 9.80
CA ILE A 147 6.33 18.79 9.09
C ILE A 147 5.76 17.38 9.22
N PRO A 148 4.51 17.21 9.66
CA PRO A 148 3.86 15.89 9.68
C PRO A 148 3.82 15.25 8.30
N LEU A 149 4.13 13.95 8.24
CA LEU A 149 4.09 13.17 7.01
C LEU A 149 3.04 12.08 7.08
N PHE A 150 2.27 11.90 6.01
CA PHE A 150 1.42 10.73 5.82
C PHE A 150 1.97 9.91 4.66
N VAL A 151 2.49 8.74 4.97
CA VAL A 151 3.16 7.85 4.02
C VAL A 151 2.19 6.76 3.59
N LEU A 152 1.81 6.80 2.33
CA LEU A 152 0.93 5.83 1.70
C LEU A 152 1.75 4.61 1.27
N ASN A 153 1.83 3.61 2.13
CA ASN A 153 2.36 2.30 1.76
C ASN A 153 1.34 1.48 0.94
N VAL A 154 0.08 1.90 0.96
CA VAL A 154 -0.99 1.40 0.10
C VAL A 154 -1.52 2.57 -0.72
N THR A 155 -1.28 2.53 -2.02
CA THR A 155 -1.72 3.59 -2.93
C THR A 155 -3.07 3.27 -3.59
N TYR A 156 -3.50 2.01 -3.54
CA TYR A 156 -4.84 1.59 -3.92
C TYR A 156 -5.26 0.30 -3.21
N PRO A 157 -6.44 0.27 -2.56
CA PRO A 157 -7.40 1.37 -2.42
C PRO A 157 -6.92 2.44 -1.43
N LEU A 158 -7.38 3.68 -1.63
CA LEU A 158 -7.16 4.76 -0.67
C LEU A 158 -8.13 4.64 0.51
N ILE A 159 -7.65 4.89 1.71
CA ILE A 159 -8.45 4.87 2.93
C ILE A 159 -8.92 6.29 3.25
N GLN A 160 -10.13 6.62 2.84
CA GLN A 160 -10.68 7.97 2.93
C GLN A 160 -10.61 8.57 4.35
N ASP A 161 -10.87 7.77 5.37
CA ASP A 161 -10.86 8.23 6.76
C ASP A 161 -9.46 8.65 7.22
N GLU A 162 -8.42 7.89 6.83
CA GLU A 162 -7.02 8.22 7.15
C GLU A 162 -6.61 9.56 6.53
N PHE A 163 -7.02 9.80 5.27
CA PHE A 163 -6.80 11.08 4.60
C PHE A 163 -7.51 12.23 5.33
N THR A 164 -8.79 12.03 5.63
CA THR A 164 -9.60 13.05 6.31
C THR A 164 -9.02 13.38 7.67
N GLU A 165 -8.61 12.36 8.42
CA GLU A 165 -8.00 12.53 9.75
C GLU A 165 -6.67 13.28 9.66
N PHE A 166 -5.80 12.89 8.72
CA PHE A 166 -4.53 13.56 8.53
C PHE A 166 -4.68 15.02 8.10
N CYS A 167 -5.65 15.32 7.23
CA CYS A 167 -5.90 16.69 6.75
C CYS A 167 -6.59 17.60 7.79
N ARG A 168 -7.22 16.99 8.82
CA ARG A 168 -7.96 17.75 9.82
C ARG A 168 -7.08 18.75 10.54
N GLY A 169 -7.52 20.02 10.55
CA GLY A 169 -6.84 21.12 11.24
C GLY A 169 -5.54 21.59 10.55
N LYS A 170 -5.30 21.18 9.31
CA LYS A 170 -4.20 21.70 8.49
C LYS A 170 -4.71 22.75 7.52
N ASP A 171 -3.96 23.83 7.38
CA ASP A 171 -4.24 24.90 6.42
C ASP A 171 -3.80 24.54 5.01
N GLN A 172 -2.70 23.75 4.90
CA GLN A 172 -2.11 23.34 3.64
C GLN A 172 -1.60 21.90 3.70
N VAL A 173 -1.82 21.16 2.63
CA VAL A 173 -1.30 19.81 2.45
C VAL A 173 -0.63 19.70 1.08
N LEU A 174 0.65 19.34 1.08
CA LEU A 174 1.39 19.03 -0.13
C LEU A 174 1.28 17.54 -0.42
N MET A 175 0.81 17.18 -1.61
CA MET A 175 0.87 15.80 -2.09
C MET A 175 2.09 15.61 -3.00
N VAL A 176 2.90 14.60 -2.67
CA VAL A 176 4.10 14.24 -3.43
C VAL A 176 3.88 12.89 -4.10
N GLU A 177 3.89 12.91 -5.41
CA GLU A 177 3.63 11.76 -6.27
C GLU A 177 4.63 11.74 -7.43
N GLU A 178 5.04 10.56 -7.86
CA GLU A 178 5.96 10.40 -9.00
C GLU A 178 5.23 10.09 -10.30
N LEU A 179 4.14 9.35 -10.23
CA LEU A 179 3.31 9.02 -11.39
C LEU A 179 2.37 10.19 -11.66
N SER A 180 2.67 10.87 -12.73
CA SER A 180 1.89 11.99 -13.21
C SER A 180 0.38 11.73 -13.20
N LEU A 181 -0.37 12.62 -12.56
CA LEU A 181 -1.82 12.74 -12.66
C LEU A 181 -2.31 13.01 -14.10
N ILE A 182 -1.41 13.16 -15.06
CA ILE A 182 -1.71 13.40 -16.49
C ILE A 182 -2.55 12.26 -17.08
N HIS A 183 -2.60 11.10 -16.44
CA HIS A 183 -3.32 9.93 -16.94
C HIS A 183 -4.55 9.55 -16.11
N ILE A 184 -4.98 10.39 -15.19
CA ILE A 184 -6.23 10.20 -14.44
C ILE A 184 -7.36 10.99 -15.10
#